data_300175ab044aa5682cdc077dc17afd9b
#
_entry.id   300175ab044aa5682cdc077dc17afd9b
#
_cell.length_a   1.000
_cell.length_b   1.000
_cell.length_c   1.000
_cell.angle_alpha   90.00
_cell.angle_beta   90.00
_cell.angle_gamma   90.00
#
_symmetry.space_group_name_H-M   'P 1'
#
loop_
_entity.id
_entity.type
_entity.pdbx_description
1 polymer ?
#
loop_
_entity_poly.entity_id
_entity_poly.type
_entity_poly.pdbx_seq_one_letter_code
_entity_poly.pdbx_strand_id
1 'polypeptide(L)'
;VPGRNSSTLYNVLVGLNIFFVLTILLLTLYVLISKSSTSIFAVNISLFSNKWSPENGEYGLLIPLVGSLLVSTLAIPIVLIFSIPLVIAIVEYARGSLSRILDVIVDLTAGLPTIIIAYIGLAFLSNWLKNWVEEPLNRFLNFIPLFSCKPLAGQNIGTAALILAISTVPFTTALIREAYKMIPRSLVEALYSIGLYKEEVAYMKISMIKPAIVSAILFSTSRVLTETTIVSLLAGNQFVMSSCIFTPMITIPSLIVNNYGYSTIYPLLDSVLFTSALILYTISLALNFAGLYLNKKLEVIAGG
;
A
#
# COMPACT_ATOMS: atom_id res chain seq x y z
N VAL A 1 -2.95 -21.43 -42.97
CA VAL A 1 -4.09 -20.69 -42.37
C VAL A 1 -4.48 -21.46 -41.11
N PRO A 2 -4.15 -21.02 -39.89
CA PRO A 2 -4.67 -21.62 -38.68
C PRO A 2 -6.14 -21.23 -38.53
N GLY A 3 -6.96 -22.23 -38.30
CA GLY A 3 -8.38 -22.21 -38.54
C GLY A 3 -9.18 -21.27 -37.63
N ARG A 4 -10.28 -20.80 -38.19
CA ARG A 4 -11.37 -20.02 -37.59
C ARG A 4 -11.87 -20.60 -36.25
N ASN A 5 -11.66 -21.87 -35.95
CA ASN A 5 -12.00 -22.55 -34.69
C ASN A 5 -11.07 -22.20 -33.51
N SER A 6 -9.80 -21.86 -33.78
CA SER A 6 -8.86 -21.47 -32.69
C SER A 6 -9.18 -20.09 -32.08
N SER A 7 -9.67 -19.16 -32.89
CA SER A 7 -10.09 -17.84 -32.42
C SER A 7 -11.37 -17.92 -31.60
N THR A 8 -12.30 -18.78 -31.97
CA THR A 8 -13.56 -18.98 -31.23
C THR A 8 -13.29 -19.61 -29.86
N LEU A 9 -12.46 -20.65 -29.79
CA LEU A 9 -12.05 -21.33 -28.57
C LEU A 9 -11.32 -20.33 -27.62
N TYR A 10 -10.40 -19.52 -28.17
CA TYR A 10 -9.70 -18.48 -27.41
C TYR A 10 -10.67 -17.47 -26.81
N ASN A 11 -11.62 -16.93 -27.60
CA ASN A 11 -12.61 -15.97 -27.12
C ASN A 11 -13.53 -16.56 -26.04
N VAL A 12 -13.93 -17.82 -26.16
CA VAL A 12 -14.71 -18.53 -25.14
C VAL A 12 -13.91 -18.68 -23.84
N LEU A 13 -12.65 -19.10 -23.92
CA LEU A 13 -11.78 -19.23 -22.75
C LEU A 13 -11.54 -17.89 -22.04
N VAL A 14 -11.30 -16.83 -22.80
CA VAL A 14 -11.17 -15.46 -22.24
C VAL A 14 -12.48 -15.02 -21.57
N GLY A 15 -13.63 -15.23 -22.23
CA GLY A 15 -14.92 -14.91 -21.67
C GLY A 15 -15.23 -15.65 -20.36
N LEU A 16 -14.91 -16.95 -20.30
CA LEU A 16 -15.06 -17.77 -19.10
C LEU A 16 -14.17 -17.27 -17.96
N ASN A 17 -12.90 -16.91 -18.25
CA ASN A 17 -12.01 -16.34 -17.23
C ASN A 17 -12.51 -14.99 -16.68
N ILE A 18 -12.96 -14.10 -17.56
CA ILE A 18 -13.54 -12.81 -17.14
C ILE A 18 -14.77 -13.06 -16.26
N PHE A 19 -15.69 -13.93 -16.69
CA PHE A 19 -16.87 -14.29 -15.91
C PHE A 19 -16.51 -14.87 -14.55
N PHE A 20 -15.54 -15.77 -14.48
CA PHE A 20 -15.07 -16.37 -13.23
C PHE A 20 -14.51 -15.34 -12.25
N VAL A 21 -13.62 -14.45 -12.74
CA VAL A 21 -13.04 -13.38 -11.91
C VAL A 21 -14.11 -12.43 -11.39
N LEU A 22 -15.05 -12.00 -12.26
CA LEU A 22 -16.16 -11.13 -11.85
C LEU A 22 -17.06 -11.82 -10.82
N THR A 23 -17.34 -13.11 -10.99
CA THR A 23 -18.16 -13.88 -10.04
C THR A 23 -17.50 -13.95 -8.67
N ILE A 24 -16.18 -14.21 -8.58
CA ILE A 24 -15.45 -14.22 -7.31
C ILE A 24 -15.50 -12.84 -6.65
N LEU A 25 -15.29 -11.76 -7.40
CA LEU A 25 -15.30 -10.41 -6.89
C LEU A 25 -16.68 -10.03 -6.34
N LEU A 26 -17.76 -10.34 -7.07
CA LEU A 26 -19.12 -10.09 -6.61
C LEU A 26 -19.50 -10.96 -5.41
N LEU A 27 -19.07 -12.23 -5.39
CA LEU A 27 -19.30 -13.12 -4.25
C LEU A 27 -18.60 -12.61 -3.00
N THR A 28 -17.34 -12.16 -3.12
CA THR A 28 -16.58 -11.58 -2.00
C THR A 28 -17.29 -10.35 -1.45
N LEU A 29 -17.74 -9.45 -2.31
CA LEU A 29 -18.49 -8.26 -1.91
C LEU A 29 -19.83 -8.63 -1.24
N TYR A 30 -20.55 -9.60 -1.79
CA TYR A 30 -21.80 -10.10 -1.22
C TYR A 30 -21.59 -10.67 0.19
N VAL A 31 -20.56 -11.51 0.39
CA VAL A 31 -20.23 -12.08 1.71
C VAL A 31 -19.87 -10.98 2.70
N LEU A 32 -19.03 -10.00 2.30
CA LEU A 32 -18.67 -8.88 3.16
C LEU A 32 -19.89 -8.07 3.58
N ILE A 33 -20.79 -7.72 2.66
CA ILE A 33 -22.02 -6.96 2.98
C ILE A 33 -22.97 -7.79 3.84
N SER A 34 -23.20 -9.05 3.50
CA SER A 34 -24.12 -9.92 4.21
C SER A 34 -23.69 -10.13 5.66
N LYS A 35 -22.40 -10.40 5.88
CA LYS A 35 -21.84 -10.63 7.21
C LYS A 35 -21.71 -9.34 8.04
N SER A 36 -21.43 -8.20 7.42
CA SER A 36 -21.30 -6.90 8.11
C SER A 36 -22.66 -6.31 8.49
N SER A 37 -23.73 -6.68 7.82
CA SER A 37 -25.07 -6.10 8.06
C SER A 37 -25.51 -6.18 9.52
N THR A 38 -25.26 -7.30 10.20
CA THR A 38 -25.64 -7.50 11.60
C THR A 38 -25.02 -6.47 12.55
N SER A 39 -23.73 -6.19 12.43
CA SER A 39 -23.06 -5.19 13.29
C SER A 39 -23.42 -3.75 12.89
N ILE A 40 -23.60 -3.47 11.61
CA ILE A 40 -24.01 -2.14 11.15
C ILE A 40 -25.35 -1.75 11.75
N PHE A 41 -26.33 -2.66 11.78
CA PHE A 41 -27.65 -2.40 12.35
C PHE A 41 -27.67 -2.47 13.88
N ALA A 42 -26.88 -3.36 14.52
CA ALA A 42 -26.90 -3.56 15.96
C ALA A 42 -26.04 -2.54 16.72
N VAL A 43 -24.87 -2.17 16.20
CA VAL A 43 -23.88 -1.31 16.86
C VAL A 43 -23.97 0.14 16.39
N ASN A 44 -24.41 0.35 15.13
CA ASN A 44 -24.68 1.67 14.55
C ASN A 44 -23.52 2.66 14.73
N ILE A 45 -23.78 3.90 15.22
CA ILE A 45 -22.80 4.98 15.35
C ILE A 45 -21.65 4.65 16.33
N SER A 46 -21.86 3.74 17.29
CA SER A 46 -20.82 3.34 18.24
C SER A 46 -19.65 2.59 17.60
N LEU A 47 -19.78 2.10 16.35
CA LEU A 47 -18.65 1.59 15.54
C LEU A 47 -17.54 2.63 15.33
N PHE A 48 -17.85 3.93 15.37
CA PHE A 48 -16.86 5.01 15.27
C PHE A 48 -16.40 5.55 16.63
N SER A 49 -16.60 4.78 17.70
CA SER A 49 -16.07 5.11 19.02
C SER A 49 -14.58 4.71 19.18
N ASN A 50 -13.94 5.23 20.24
CA ASN A 50 -12.57 4.89 20.60
C ASN A 50 -12.47 3.65 21.51
N LYS A 51 -13.61 3.08 21.93
CA LYS A 51 -13.65 2.02 22.92
C LYS A 51 -13.70 0.66 22.25
N TRP A 52 -12.79 -0.21 22.64
CA TRP A 52 -12.74 -1.59 22.22
C TRP A 52 -12.74 -2.51 23.44
N SER A 53 -13.86 -3.15 23.71
CA SER A 53 -14.04 -4.12 24.79
C SER A 53 -15.10 -5.15 24.35
N PRO A 54 -14.73 -6.20 23.59
CA PRO A 54 -15.66 -7.21 23.12
C PRO A 54 -16.44 -7.89 24.26
N GLU A 55 -15.84 -8.01 25.44
CA GLU A 55 -16.47 -8.56 26.65
C GLU A 55 -17.68 -7.72 27.10
N ASN A 56 -17.63 -6.42 26.90
CA ASN A 56 -18.69 -5.48 27.24
C ASN A 56 -19.57 -5.11 26.04
N GLY A 57 -19.35 -5.72 24.86
CA GLY A 57 -20.06 -5.42 23.62
C GLY A 57 -19.68 -4.07 22.99
N GLU A 58 -18.54 -3.49 23.34
CA GLU A 58 -18.04 -2.25 22.77
C GLU A 58 -17.07 -2.55 21.61
N TYR A 59 -17.39 -2.06 20.39
CA TYR A 59 -16.68 -2.39 19.16
C TYR A 59 -16.29 -1.12 18.38
N GLY A 60 -15.43 -0.29 18.94
CA GLY A 60 -14.98 0.96 18.30
C GLY A 60 -13.88 0.73 17.27
N LEU A 61 -14.10 1.15 16.03
CA LEU A 61 -13.17 1.01 14.91
C LEU A 61 -12.35 2.27 14.62
N LEU A 62 -12.57 3.37 15.35
CA LEU A 62 -11.90 4.65 15.05
C LEU A 62 -10.37 4.54 15.23
N ILE A 63 -9.90 3.92 16.32
CA ILE A 63 -8.46 3.76 16.56
C ILE A 63 -7.80 2.90 15.46
N PRO A 64 -8.31 1.70 15.12
CA PRO A 64 -7.75 0.91 14.02
C PRO A 64 -7.77 1.62 12.67
N LEU A 65 -8.82 2.40 12.39
CA LEU A 65 -8.93 3.18 11.15
C LEU A 65 -7.86 4.27 11.10
N VAL A 66 -7.72 5.05 12.16
CA VAL A 66 -6.68 6.08 12.28
C VAL A 66 -5.28 5.46 12.19
N GLY A 67 -5.03 4.32 12.86
CA GLY A 67 -3.76 3.60 12.77
C GLY A 67 -3.42 3.19 11.33
N SER A 68 -4.39 2.65 10.58
CA SER A 68 -4.20 2.29 9.17
C SER A 68 -3.87 3.52 8.30
N LEU A 69 -4.58 4.63 8.51
CA LEU A 69 -4.35 5.88 7.77
C LEU A 69 -2.99 6.50 8.11
N LEU A 70 -2.60 6.50 9.40
CA LEU A 70 -1.30 7.02 9.84
C LEU A 70 -0.14 6.22 9.23
N VAL A 71 -0.17 4.89 9.31
CA VAL A 71 0.85 4.04 8.69
C VAL A 71 0.98 4.34 7.21
N SER A 72 -0.15 4.46 6.50
CA SER A 72 -0.14 4.74 5.05
C SER A 72 0.41 6.12 4.74
N THR A 73 -0.04 7.14 5.49
CA THR A 73 0.40 8.53 5.30
C THR A 73 1.91 8.69 5.56
N LEU A 74 2.47 7.93 6.49
CA LEU A 74 3.91 7.92 6.76
C LEU A 74 4.69 7.11 5.73
N ALA A 75 4.16 5.97 5.28
CA ALA A 75 4.87 5.09 4.35
C ALA A 75 4.98 5.67 2.94
N ILE A 76 3.91 6.26 2.39
CA ILE A 76 3.85 6.69 0.99
C ILE A 76 4.89 7.77 0.63
N PRO A 77 5.13 8.81 1.42
CA PRO A 77 6.21 9.76 1.13
C PRO A 77 7.58 9.08 1.04
N ILE A 78 7.88 8.13 1.95
CA ILE A 78 9.13 7.37 1.94
C ILE A 78 9.23 6.54 0.65
N VAL A 79 8.13 5.86 0.27
CA VAL A 79 8.07 5.09 -0.99
C VAL A 79 8.44 5.97 -2.19
N LEU A 80 7.88 7.18 -2.29
CA LEU A 80 8.13 8.08 -3.41
C LEU A 80 9.56 8.63 -3.43
N ILE A 81 10.10 8.99 -2.27
CA ILE A 81 11.48 9.50 -2.14
C ILE A 81 12.49 8.48 -2.69
N PHE A 82 12.21 7.18 -2.54
CA PHE A 82 13.09 6.12 -3.07
C PHE A 82 12.71 5.65 -4.47
N SER A 83 11.43 5.53 -4.79
CA SER A 83 10.99 4.96 -6.07
C SER A 83 11.30 5.86 -7.26
N ILE A 84 11.08 7.18 -7.16
CA ILE A 84 11.31 8.09 -8.29
C ILE A 84 12.80 8.17 -8.68
N PRO A 85 13.73 8.41 -7.75
CA PRO A 85 15.16 8.37 -8.08
C PRO A 85 15.63 7.01 -8.58
N LEU A 86 15.08 5.91 -8.05
CA LEU A 86 15.41 4.57 -8.49
C LEU A 86 15.01 4.32 -9.94
N VAL A 87 13.83 4.79 -10.37
CA VAL A 87 13.41 4.73 -11.78
C VAL A 87 14.37 5.49 -12.68
N ILE A 88 14.74 6.71 -12.30
CA ILE A 88 15.68 7.53 -13.06
C ILE A 88 17.05 6.83 -13.13
N ALA A 89 17.53 6.30 -12.01
CA ALA A 89 18.80 5.57 -11.96
C ALA A 89 18.81 4.35 -12.89
N ILE A 90 17.74 3.56 -12.89
CA ILE A 90 17.63 2.33 -13.70
C ILE A 90 17.53 2.67 -15.21
N VAL A 91 16.70 3.65 -15.56
CA VAL A 91 16.39 3.89 -16.98
C VAL A 91 17.37 4.84 -17.65
N GLU A 92 17.85 5.87 -16.95
CA GLU A 92 18.73 6.88 -17.54
C GLU A 92 20.21 6.58 -17.32
N TYR A 93 20.58 6.12 -16.12
CA TYR A 93 22.01 6.04 -15.74
C TYR A 93 22.57 4.63 -15.82
N ALA A 94 21.80 3.60 -15.52
CA ALA A 94 22.27 2.24 -15.64
C ALA A 94 22.38 1.82 -17.12
N ARG A 95 23.49 1.17 -17.50
CA ARG A 95 23.76 0.71 -18.87
C ARG A 95 24.08 -0.77 -18.92
N GLY A 96 23.69 -1.41 -20.01
CA GLY A 96 24.04 -2.81 -20.28
C GLY A 96 23.58 -3.79 -19.19
N SER A 97 24.51 -4.54 -18.63
CA SER A 97 24.22 -5.56 -17.62
C SER A 97 23.69 -4.97 -16.30
N LEU A 98 24.15 -3.78 -15.91
CA LEU A 98 23.71 -3.15 -14.66
C LEU A 98 22.21 -2.81 -14.69
N SER A 99 21.70 -2.24 -15.77
CA SER A 99 20.28 -1.96 -15.90
C SER A 99 19.45 -3.24 -15.78
N ARG A 100 19.88 -4.31 -16.45
CA ARG A 100 19.19 -5.61 -16.40
C ARG A 100 19.21 -6.20 -14.98
N ILE A 101 20.32 -6.13 -14.28
CA ILE A 101 20.43 -6.63 -12.90
C ILE A 101 19.48 -5.84 -11.98
N LEU A 102 19.47 -4.50 -12.08
CA LEU A 102 18.57 -3.66 -11.27
C LEU A 102 17.10 -3.90 -11.58
N ASP A 103 16.74 -4.07 -12.86
CA ASP A 103 15.38 -4.46 -13.27
C ASP A 103 14.97 -5.78 -12.60
N VAL A 104 15.82 -6.81 -12.68
CA VAL A 104 15.56 -8.12 -12.06
C VAL A 104 15.46 -8.03 -10.54
N ILE A 105 16.31 -7.24 -9.88
CA ILE A 105 16.25 -7.04 -8.41
C ILE A 105 14.92 -6.41 -8.02
N VAL A 106 14.48 -5.36 -8.71
CA VAL A 106 13.18 -4.71 -8.46
C VAL A 106 12.03 -5.70 -8.63
N ASP A 107 12.03 -6.47 -9.72
CA ASP A 107 10.96 -7.42 -10.01
C ASP A 107 10.94 -8.59 -9.01
N LEU A 108 12.11 -9.13 -8.62
CA LEU A 108 12.22 -10.18 -7.61
C LEU A 108 11.79 -9.68 -6.22
N THR A 109 12.22 -8.49 -5.82
CA THR A 109 11.86 -7.94 -4.51
C THR A 109 10.38 -7.57 -4.41
N ALA A 110 9.75 -7.15 -5.52
CA ALA A 110 8.30 -6.95 -5.57
C ALA A 110 7.50 -8.24 -5.32
N GLY A 111 8.08 -9.40 -5.64
CA GLY A 111 7.48 -10.73 -5.43
C GLY A 111 7.86 -11.41 -4.11
N LEU A 112 8.69 -10.79 -3.26
CA LEU A 112 9.06 -11.40 -1.98
C LEU A 112 7.85 -11.56 -1.05
N PRO A 113 7.70 -12.71 -0.36
CA PRO A 113 6.67 -12.88 0.66
C PRO A 113 6.84 -11.84 1.77
N THR A 114 5.77 -11.07 2.03
CA THR A 114 5.80 -9.97 3.03
C THR A 114 6.10 -10.47 4.44
N ILE A 115 5.79 -11.74 4.75
CA ILE A 115 6.12 -12.36 6.03
C ILE A 115 7.63 -12.40 6.31
N ILE A 116 8.45 -12.60 5.29
CA ILE A 116 9.92 -12.61 5.44
C ILE A 116 10.41 -11.21 5.80
N ILE A 117 9.91 -10.20 5.10
CA ILE A 117 10.27 -8.80 5.35
C ILE A 117 9.80 -8.39 6.75
N ALA A 118 8.58 -8.77 7.14
CA ALA A 118 8.03 -8.50 8.46
C ALA A 118 8.83 -9.17 9.58
N TYR A 119 9.23 -10.43 9.40
CA TYR A 119 10.00 -11.16 10.39
C TYR A 119 11.43 -10.61 10.55
N ILE A 120 12.11 -10.27 9.46
CA ILE A 120 13.41 -9.57 9.51
C ILE A 120 13.24 -8.20 10.18
N GLY A 121 12.16 -7.50 9.86
CA GLY A 121 11.79 -6.25 10.50
C GLY A 121 11.64 -6.39 12.01
N LEU A 122 10.93 -7.41 12.46
CA LEU A 122 10.71 -7.69 13.87
C LEU A 122 11.98 -8.13 14.59
N ALA A 123 12.71 -9.09 14.02
CA ALA A 123 13.85 -9.73 14.68
C ALA A 123 15.07 -8.82 14.80
N PHE A 124 15.32 -7.99 13.80
CA PHE A 124 16.55 -7.19 13.69
C PHE A 124 16.29 -5.68 13.64
N LEU A 125 15.43 -5.23 12.70
CA LEU A 125 15.30 -3.80 12.41
C LEU A 125 14.55 -3.04 13.51
N SER A 126 13.56 -3.62 14.17
CA SER A 126 12.75 -2.92 15.17
C SER A 126 13.59 -2.41 16.33
N ASN A 127 14.44 -3.26 16.93
CA ASN A 127 15.32 -2.88 18.01
C ASN A 127 16.46 -1.94 17.55
N TRP A 128 16.98 -2.17 16.34
CA TRP A 128 17.99 -1.31 15.76
C TRP A 128 17.42 0.10 15.51
N LEU A 129 16.24 0.22 14.90
CA LEU A 129 15.55 1.49 14.66
C LEU A 129 15.27 2.22 15.97
N LYS A 130 14.74 1.53 16.98
CA LYS A 130 14.50 2.11 18.30
C LYS A 130 15.74 2.79 18.84
N ASN A 131 16.87 2.08 18.92
CA ASN A 131 18.07 2.56 19.59
C ASN A 131 18.84 3.61 18.78
N TRP A 132 18.90 3.46 17.44
CA TRP A 132 19.73 4.28 16.57
C TRP A 132 18.98 5.37 15.81
N VAL A 133 17.65 5.29 15.72
CA VAL A 133 16.85 6.27 14.99
C VAL A 133 15.81 6.94 15.90
N GLU A 134 14.95 6.16 16.55
CA GLU A 134 13.81 6.68 17.30
C GLU A 134 14.24 7.40 18.58
N GLU A 135 15.14 6.81 19.39
CA GLU A 135 15.64 7.45 20.61
C GLU A 135 16.41 8.75 20.32
N PRO A 136 17.33 8.82 19.35
CA PRO A 136 17.94 10.09 18.95
C PRO A 136 16.93 11.10 18.43
N LEU A 137 15.98 10.70 17.56
CA LEU A 137 14.94 11.61 17.07
C LEU A 137 14.09 12.16 18.20
N ASN A 138 13.66 11.32 19.15
CA ASN A 138 12.93 11.77 20.32
C ASN A 138 13.77 12.74 21.16
N ARG A 139 15.07 12.48 21.34
CA ARG A 139 15.94 13.35 22.15
C ARG A 139 16.13 14.74 21.54
N PHE A 140 16.26 14.82 20.20
CA PHE A 140 16.55 16.09 19.52
C PHE A 140 15.29 16.82 19.05
N LEU A 141 14.19 16.10 18.75
CA LEU A 141 12.97 16.62 18.14
C LEU A 141 11.72 16.46 19.00
N ASN A 142 11.86 16.28 20.32
CA ASN A 142 10.73 16.08 21.23
C ASN A 142 9.74 17.25 21.28
N PHE A 143 10.16 18.44 20.82
CA PHE A 143 9.29 19.62 20.68
C PHE A 143 8.26 19.48 19.54
N ILE A 144 8.47 18.55 18.62
CA ILE A 144 7.51 18.23 17.54
C ILE A 144 6.57 17.13 18.05
N PRO A 145 5.24 17.33 18.03
CA PRO A 145 4.27 16.34 18.52
C PRO A 145 4.46 14.94 17.95
N LEU A 146 4.92 14.85 16.68
CA LEU A 146 5.19 13.59 15.99
C LEU A 146 6.29 12.74 16.64
N PHE A 147 7.25 13.35 17.34
CA PHE A 147 8.41 12.70 17.97
C PHE A 147 8.43 12.87 19.49
N SER A 148 7.36 13.39 20.11
CA SER A 148 7.33 13.81 21.52
C SER A 148 7.30 12.65 22.51
N CYS A 149 6.84 11.46 22.11
CA CYS A 149 6.77 10.31 22.99
C CYS A 149 8.06 9.50 22.99
N LYS A 150 8.42 8.98 24.17
CA LYS A 150 9.59 8.09 24.29
C LYS A 150 9.27 6.73 23.66
N PRO A 151 10.13 6.21 22.75
CA PRO A 151 9.96 4.89 22.19
C PRO A 151 10.15 3.82 23.29
N LEU A 152 9.07 3.11 23.62
CA LEU A 152 9.10 2.04 24.64
C LEU A 152 9.58 0.73 24.05
N ALA A 153 9.08 0.40 22.84
CA ALA A 153 9.44 -0.79 22.09
C ALA A 153 9.73 -0.39 20.64
N GLY A 154 10.49 -1.22 19.92
CA GLY A 154 10.72 -1.01 18.48
C GLY A 154 9.52 -1.38 17.61
N GLN A 155 8.42 -1.85 18.21
CA GLN A 155 7.15 -2.14 17.54
C GLN A 155 6.22 -0.95 17.72
N ASN A 156 6.09 -0.14 16.69
CA ASN A 156 5.28 1.07 16.68
C ASN A 156 4.90 1.47 15.25
N ILE A 157 4.10 2.52 15.12
CA ILE A 157 3.61 3.00 13.81
C ILE A 157 4.76 3.43 12.88
N GLY A 158 5.78 4.09 13.41
CA GLY A 158 6.92 4.55 12.61
C GLY A 158 7.73 3.40 12.02
N THR A 159 8.08 2.41 12.84
CA THR A 159 8.75 1.18 12.39
C THR A 159 7.91 0.43 11.37
N ALA A 160 6.61 0.24 11.62
CA ALA A 160 5.72 -0.42 10.68
C ALA A 160 5.66 0.33 9.35
N ALA A 161 5.52 1.65 9.37
CA ALA A 161 5.49 2.49 8.16
C ALA A 161 6.78 2.41 7.36
N LEU A 162 7.94 2.42 8.02
CA LEU A 162 9.25 2.33 7.35
C LEU A 162 9.42 0.97 6.65
N ILE A 163 9.09 -0.13 7.33
CA ILE A 163 9.22 -1.47 6.76
C ILE A 163 8.21 -1.71 5.65
N LEU A 164 6.99 -1.19 5.80
CA LEU A 164 6.00 -1.15 4.71
C LEU A 164 6.52 -0.37 3.50
N ALA A 165 7.14 0.78 3.72
CA ALA A 165 7.73 1.55 2.64
C ALA A 165 8.80 0.74 1.91
N ILE A 166 9.74 0.12 2.63
CA ILE A 166 10.78 -0.74 2.04
C ILE A 166 10.17 -1.85 1.18
N SER A 167 9.10 -2.52 1.67
CA SER A 167 8.43 -3.59 0.92
C SER A 167 7.64 -3.09 -0.30
N THR A 168 7.23 -1.82 -0.29
CA THR A 168 6.37 -1.22 -1.34
C THR A 168 7.18 -0.50 -2.42
N VAL A 169 8.40 -0.02 -2.10
CA VAL A 169 9.29 0.66 -3.07
C VAL A 169 9.45 -0.12 -4.38
N PRO A 170 9.75 -1.43 -4.41
CA PRO A 170 9.91 -2.16 -5.66
C PRO A 170 8.65 -2.15 -6.52
N PHE A 171 7.48 -2.36 -5.90
CA PHE A 171 6.19 -2.34 -6.58
C PHE A 171 5.91 -0.97 -7.23
N THR A 172 6.08 0.11 -6.47
CA THR A 172 5.87 1.48 -6.96
C THR A 172 6.87 1.83 -8.05
N THR A 173 8.13 1.42 -7.89
CA THR A 173 9.19 1.60 -8.88
C THR A 173 8.82 0.91 -10.20
N ALA A 174 8.32 -0.31 -10.16
CA ALA A 174 7.88 -1.03 -11.35
C ALA A 174 6.77 -0.29 -12.10
N LEU A 175 5.75 0.21 -11.39
CA LEU A 175 4.66 0.98 -11.99
C LEU A 175 5.14 2.27 -12.66
N ILE A 176 5.95 3.06 -11.96
CA ILE A 176 6.48 4.33 -12.49
C ILE A 176 7.44 4.05 -13.65
N ARG A 177 8.28 3.01 -13.55
CA ARG A 177 9.22 2.61 -14.59
C ARG A 177 8.52 2.26 -15.91
N GLU A 178 7.42 1.51 -15.84
CA GLU A 178 6.65 1.16 -17.04
C GLU A 178 6.09 2.42 -17.72
N ALA A 179 5.48 3.32 -16.96
CA ALA A 179 5.01 4.60 -17.49
C ALA A 179 6.14 5.45 -18.09
N TYR A 180 7.31 5.45 -17.45
CA TYR A 180 8.49 6.18 -17.93
C TYR A 180 9.02 5.64 -19.25
N LYS A 181 8.98 4.31 -19.45
CA LYS A 181 9.39 3.64 -20.70
C LYS A 181 8.40 3.86 -21.85
N MET A 182 7.14 4.20 -21.56
CA MET A 182 6.11 4.47 -22.60
C MET A 182 6.32 5.81 -23.32
N ILE A 183 7.18 6.70 -22.83
CA ILE A 183 7.46 7.97 -23.49
C ILE A 183 8.09 7.74 -24.87
N PRO A 184 7.51 8.30 -25.99
CA PRO A 184 8.02 8.09 -27.32
C PRO A 184 9.48 8.56 -27.50
N ARG A 185 10.30 7.75 -28.18
CA ARG A 185 11.71 8.09 -28.42
C ARG A 185 11.87 9.37 -29.23
N SER A 186 10.97 9.62 -30.18
CA SER A 186 10.95 10.87 -30.99
C SER A 186 10.85 12.12 -30.11
N LEU A 187 10.05 12.06 -29.03
CA LEU A 187 9.93 13.16 -28.09
C LEU A 187 11.21 13.36 -27.29
N VAL A 188 11.84 12.27 -26.87
CA VAL A 188 13.13 12.34 -26.14
C VAL A 188 14.23 12.90 -27.04
N GLU A 189 14.28 12.49 -28.32
CA GLU A 189 15.23 13.00 -29.31
C GLU A 189 14.97 14.50 -29.58
N ALA A 190 13.72 14.94 -29.66
CA ALA A 190 13.37 16.35 -29.78
C ALA A 190 13.86 17.19 -28.59
N LEU A 191 13.76 16.66 -27.36
CA LEU A 191 14.29 17.36 -26.17
C LEU A 191 15.82 17.52 -26.22
N TYR A 192 16.54 16.50 -26.70
CA TYR A 192 17.99 16.61 -26.90
C TYR A 192 18.37 17.55 -28.05
N SER A 193 17.55 17.63 -29.12
CA SER A 193 17.83 18.50 -30.28
C SER A 193 17.73 19.99 -29.95
N ILE A 194 16.95 20.39 -28.94
CA ILE A 194 16.91 21.76 -28.42
C ILE A 194 17.99 22.06 -27.38
N GLY A 195 18.94 21.14 -27.17
CA GLY A 195 20.13 21.34 -26.34
C GLY A 195 19.96 21.06 -24.84
N LEU A 196 18.88 20.36 -24.43
CA LEU A 196 18.70 20.00 -23.03
C LEU A 196 19.73 18.96 -22.56
N TYR A 197 20.23 19.13 -21.34
CA TYR A 197 21.08 18.14 -20.69
C TYR A 197 20.28 16.93 -20.21
N LYS A 198 20.96 15.83 -19.93
CA LYS A 198 20.37 14.57 -19.54
C LYS A 198 19.47 14.69 -18.30
N GLU A 199 19.88 15.45 -17.32
CA GLU A 199 19.13 15.72 -16.08
C GLU A 199 17.85 16.49 -16.35
N GLU A 200 17.90 17.45 -17.27
CA GLU A 200 16.73 18.24 -17.69
C GLU A 200 15.73 17.38 -18.46
N VAL A 201 16.24 16.52 -19.36
CA VAL A 201 15.40 15.54 -20.07
C VAL A 201 14.74 14.57 -19.09
N ALA A 202 15.48 14.04 -18.10
CA ALA A 202 14.90 13.18 -17.07
C ALA A 202 13.81 13.90 -16.25
N TYR A 203 14.02 15.16 -15.88
CA TYR A 203 13.04 15.98 -15.20
C TYR A 203 11.79 16.21 -16.07
N MET A 204 11.95 16.53 -17.35
CA MET A 204 10.84 16.69 -18.28
C MET A 204 10.04 15.41 -18.44
N LYS A 205 10.71 14.25 -18.56
CA LYS A 205 10.06 12.93 -18.62
C LYS A 205 9.23 12.63 -17.38
N ILE A 206 9.76 12.88 -16.18
CA ILE A 206 9.01 12.77 -14.92
C ILE A 206 7.79 13.70 -14.93
N SER A 207 7.95 14.91 -15.42
CA SER A 207 6.85 15.87 -15.52
C SER A 207 5.73 15.41 -16.47
N MET A 208 6.08 14.76 -17.57
CA MET A 208 5.12 14.20 -18.54
C MET A 208 4.29 13.05 -17.96
N ILE A 209 4.88 12.23 -17.10
CA ILE A 209 4.20 11.07 -16.50
C ILE A 209 3.56 11.37 -15.13
N LYS A 210 3.39 12.64 -14.75
CA LYS A 210 2.74 13.01 -13.46
C LYS A 210 1.43 12.26 -13.18
N PRO A 211 0.49 12.10 -14.15
CA PRO A 211 -0.73 11.33 -13.91
C PRO A 211 -0.45 9.86 -13.56
N ALA A 212 0.57 9.20 -14.18
CA ALA A 212 0.96 7.85 -13.82
C ALA A 212 1.60 7.78 -12.44
N ILE A 213 2.38 8.80 -12.06
CA ILE A 213 2.94 8.86 -10.71
C ILE A 213 1.80 8.95 -9.67
N VAL A 214 0.79 9.79 -9.92
CA VAL A 214 -0.38 9.87 -9.03
C VAL A 214 -1.15 8.55 -8.99
N SER A 215 -1.30 7.86 -10.13
CA SER A 215 -1.90 6.53 -10.18
C SER A 215 -1.09 5.51 -9.37
N ALA A 216 0.25 5.52 -9.51
CA ALA A 216 1.14 4.66 -8.74
C ALA A 216 1.05 4.94 -7.23
N ILE A 217 0.91 6.21 -6.82
CA ILE A 217 0.64 6.59 -5.42
C ILE A 217 -0.66 5.95 -4.92
N LEU A 218 -1.75 6.05 -5.68
CA LEU A 218 -3.05 5.51 -5.28
C LEU A 218 -3.02 3.98 -5.17
N PHE A 219 -2.39 3.27 -6.13
CA PHE A 219 -2.22 1.83 -6.06
C PHE A 219 -1.33 1.41 -4.89
N SER A 220 -0.25 2.12 -4.64
CA SER A 220 0.66 1.86 -3.51
C SER A 220 -0.02 2.13 -2.17
N THR A 221 -0.83 3.19 -2.07
CA THR A 221 -1.62 3.49 -0.86
C THR A 221 -2.64 2.39 -0.58
N SER A 222 -3.35 1.92 -1.62
CA SER A 222 -4.27 0.79 -1.51
C SER A 222 -3.55 -0.47 -1.00
N ARG A 223 -2.37 -0.78 -1.55
CA ARG A 223 -1.53 -1.91 -1.12
C ARG A 223 -1.09 -1.77 0.34
N VAL A 224 -0.59 -0.61 0.75
CA VAL A 224 -0.16 -0.35 2.13
C VAL A 224 -1.31 -0.46 3.12
N LEU A 225 -2.49 0.09 2.80
CA LEU A 225 -3.68 0.00 3.64
C LEU A 225 -4.16 -1.43 3.88
N THR A 226 -3.99 -2.31 2.90
CA THR A 226 -4.44 -3.71 2.98
C THR A 226 -3.34 -4.67 3.45
N GLU A 227 -2.11 -4.18 3.68
CA GLU A 227 -1.02 -5.04 4.17
C GLU A 227 -1.29 -5.47 5.61
N THR A 228 -1.30 -6.78 5.81
CA THR A 228 -1.70 -7.40 7.07
C THR A 228 -0.51 -7.86 7.89
N THR A 229 0.44 -8.52 7.25
CA THR A 229 1.53 -9.24 7.93
C THR A 229 2.50 -8.28 8.61
N ILE A 230 2.91 -7.23 7.90
CA ILE A 230 3.89 -6.25 8.43
C ILE A 230 3.28 -5.48 9.60
N VAL A 231 2.04 -5.00 9.47
CA VAL A 231 1.41 -4.22 10.54
C VAL A 231 1.04 -5.07 11.76
N SER A 232 0.64 -6.34 11.58
CA SER A 232 0.31 -7.21 12.72
C SER A 232 1.54 -7.57 13.57
N LEU A 233 2.73 -7.60 12.97
CA LEU A 233 3.98 -7.88 13.69
C LEU A 233 4.68 -6.64 14.22
N LEU A 234 4.54 -5.49 13.57
CA LEU A 234 5.39 -4.32 13.82
C LEU A 234 4.66 -3.07 14.33
N ALA A 235 3.33 -2.94 14.14
CA ALA A 235 2.60 -1.74 14.59
C ALA A 235 2.36 -1.68 16.11
N GLY A 236 2.60 -2.77 16.83
CA GLY A 236 2.49 -2.85 18.30
C GLY A 236 1.09 -3.14 18.83
N ASN A 237 0.05 -3.12 17.99
CA ASN A 237 -1.32 -3.63 18.21
C ASN A 237 -2.03 -3.15 19.49
N GLN A 238 -1.78 -1.91 19.93
CA GLN A 238 -2.44 -1.33 21.10
C GLN A 238 -3.61 -0.41 20.68
N PHE A 239 -4.68 -0.42 21.46
CA PHE A 239 -5.82 0.47 21.28
C PHE A 239 -5.54 1.85 21.92
N VAL A 240 -4.53 2.54 21.42
CA VAL A 240 -4.12 3.87 21.87
C VAL A 240 -4.19 4.83 20.70
N MET A 241 -4.77 6.01 20.93
CA MET A 241 -4.80 7.09 19.95
C MET A 241 -3.70 8.09 20.28
N SER A 242 -2.75 8.26 19.35
CA SER A 242 -1.62 9.17 19.53
C SER A 242 -1.22 9.83 18.23
N SER A 243 -0.75 11.06 18.29
CA SER A 243 -0.11 11.75 17.17
C SER A 243 1.38 11.42 17.03
N CYS A 244 1.96 10.74 18.02
CA CYS A 244 3.38 10.38 18.01
C CYS A 244 3.60 9.04 17.29
N ILE A 245 4.55 9.01 16.36
CA ILE A 245 4.84 7.83 15.52
C ILE A 245 5.51 6.68 16.27
N PHE A 246 6.11 6.96 17.44
CA PHE A 246 6.74 5.93 18.27
C PHE A 246 5.75 5.23 19.21
N THR A 247 4.47 5.55 19.10
CA THR A 247 3.41 4.89 19.86
C THR A 247 3.00 3.59 19.16
N PRO A 248 2.93 2.46 19.89
CA PRO A 248 2.29 1.25 19.36
C PRO A 248 0.80 1.50 19.15
N MET A 249 0.28 1.15 17.98
CA MET A 249 -1.13 1.34 17.63
C MET A 249 -1.63 0.18 16.79
N ILE A 250 -2.92 -0.13 16.92
CA ILE A 250 -3.58 -1.15 16.11
C ILE A 250 -4.04 -0.56 14.77
N THR A 251 -4.00 -1.39 13.71
CA THR A 251 -4.55 -1.07 12.39
C THR A 251 -5.73 -1.98 12.09
N ILE A 252 -6.56 -1.67 11.08
CA ILE A 252 -7.68 -2.54 10.71
C ILE A 252 -7.21 -3.94 10.29
N PRO A 253 -6.18 -4.12 9.42
CA PRO A 253 -5.71 -5.46 9.10
C PRO A 253 -5.21 -6.23 10.32
N SER A 254 -4.47 -5.58 11.22
CA SER A 254 -3.98 -6.24 12.44
C SER A 254 -5.11 -6.53 13.43
N LEU A 255 -6.15 -5.67 13.51
CA LEU A 255 -7.35 -5.94 14.29
C LEU A 255 -8.02 -7.25 13.87
N ILE A 256 -8.23 -7.43 12.55
CA ILE A 256 -8.87 -8.62 12.00
C ILE A 256 -8.06 -9.88 12.37
N VAL A 257 -6.76 -9.88 12.09
CA VAL A 257 -5.91 -11.05 12.35
C VAL A 257 -5.85 -11.42 13.82
N ASN A 258 -5.67 -10.41 14.69
CA ASN A 258 -5.51 -10.66 16.13
C ASN A 258 -6.81 -11.08 16.82
N ASN A 259 -7.98 -10.74 16.27
CA ASN A 259 -9.27 -11.04 16.90
C ASN A 259 -10.06 -12.16 16.19
N TYR A 260 -9.62 -12.61 15.02
CA TYR A 260 -10.35 -13.64 14.26
C TYR A 260 -10.52 -14.94 15.05
N GLY A 261 -9.51 -15.36 15.80
CA GLY A 261 -9.57 -16.57 16.65
C GLY A 261 -10.63 -16.50 17.75
N TYR A 262 -11.06 -15.31 18.14
CA TYR A 262 -12.10 -15.07 19.17
C TYR A 262 -13.47 -14.72 18.57
N SER A 263 -13.60 -14.71 17.25
CA SER A 263 -14.79 -14.21 16.55
C SER A 263 -16.08 -14.94 16.91
N THR A 264 -15.99 -16.20 17.32
CA THR A 264 -17.14 -17.02 17.74
C THR A 264 -17.43 -16.94 19.24
N ILE A 265 -16.53 -16.37 20.05
CA ILE A 265 -16.67 -16.30 21.51
C ILE A 265 -17.50 -15.10 21.92
N TYR A 266 -17.25 -13.94 21.30
CA TYR A 266 -17.96 -12.71 21.64
C TYR A 266 -19.09 -12.42 20.65
N PRO A 267 -20.29 -12.04 21.15
CA PRO A 267 -21.40 -11.65 20.29
C PRO A 267 -21.01 -10.51 19.33
N LEU A 268 -21.45 -10.60 18.10
CA LEU A 268 -21.21 -9.59 17.04
C LEU A 268 -19.75 -9.41 16.58
N LEU A 269 -18.76 -9.96 17.25
CA LEU A 269 -17.35 -9.77 16.90
C LEU A 269 -17.07 -10.20 15.44
N ASP A 270 -17.59 -11.38 15.03
CA ASP A 270 -17.46 -11.84 13.63
C ASP A 270 -17.98 -10.78 12.65
N SER A 271 -19.20 -10.28 12.88
CA SER A 271 -19.79 -9.24 12.03
C SER A 271 -19.02 -7.92 12.03
N VAL A 272 -18.45 -7.51 13.17
CA VAL A 272 -17.59 -6.30 13.27
C VAL A 272 -16.30 -6.46 12.51
N LEU A 273 -15.66 -7.62 12.54
CA LEU A 273 -14.46 -7.90 11.75
C LEU A 273 -14.77 -7.87 10.25
N PHE A 274 -15.92 -8.42 9.82
CA PHE A 274 -16.37 -8.30 8.42
C PHE A 274 -16.67 -6.84 8.04
N THR A 275 -17.23 -6.04 8.96
CA THR A 275 -17.45 -4.59 8.73
C THR A 275 -16.13 -3.86 8.58
N SER A 276 -15.13 -4.18 9.40
CA SER A 276 -13.77 -3.64 9.28
C SER A 276 -13.15 -3.95 7.93
N ALA A 277 -13.29 -5.21 7.47
CA ALA A 277 -12.83 -5.64 6.16
C ALA A 277 -13.59 -4.91 5.03
N LEU A 278 -14.90 -4.71 5.14
CA LEU A 278 -15.71 -3.99 4.17
C LEU A 278 -15.28 -2.52 4.05
N ILE A 279 -14.94 -1.85 5.16
CA ILE A 279 -14.43 -0.48 5.15
C ILE A 279 -13.11 -0.41 4.36
N LEU A 280 -12.14 -1.28 4.66
CA LEU A 280 -10.87 -1.31 3.93
C LEU A 280 -11.06 -1.65 2.46
N TYR A 281 -11.90 -2.63 2.16
CA TYR A 281 -12.21 -3.04 0.80
C TYR A 281 -12.77 -1.89 -0.01
N THR A 282 -13.71 -1.13 0.55
CA THR A 282 -14.33 0.03 -0.12
C THR A 282 -13.32 1.15 -0.36
N ILE A 283 -12.49 1.48 0.63
CA ILE A 283 -11.41 2.48 0.48
C ILE A 283 -10.41 2.04 -0.59
N SER A 284 -9.97 0.78 -0.54
CA SER A 284 -9.04 0.20 -1.50
C SER A 284 -9.59 0.21 -2.92
N LEU A 285 -10.84 -0.18 -3.12
CA LEU A 285 -11.51 -0.10 -4.41
C LEU A 285 -11.57 1.34 -4.94
N ALA A 286 -11.97 2.30 -4.11
CA ALA A 286 -12.04 3.70 -4.51
C ALA A 286 -10.67 4.22 -4.96
N LEU A 287 -9.60 3.91 -4.23
CA LEU A 287 -8.22 4.28 -4.59
C LEU A 287 -7.79 3.63 -5.92
N ASN A 288 -8.09 2.35 -6.11
CA ASN A 288 -7.74 1.63 -7.33
C ASN A 288 -8.52 2.17 -8.54
N PHE A 289 -9.83 2.43 -8.42
CA PHE A 289 -10.62 3.03 -9.50
C PHE A 289 -10.13 4.45 -9.84
N ALA A 290 -9.81 5.27 -8.84
CA ALA A 290 -9.23 6.58 -9.07
C ALA A 290 -7.88 6.49 -9.81
N GLY A 291 -7.02 5.53 -9.41
CA GLY A 291 -5.75 5.25 -10.09
C GLY A 291 -5.94 4.83 -11.55
N LEU A 292 -6.85 3.92 -11.84
CA LEU A 292 -7.16 3.48 -13.20
C LEU A 292 -7.69 4.62 -14.07
N TYR A 293 -8.58 5.44 -13.52
CA TYR A 293 -9.12 6.60 -14.24
C TYR A 293 -8.04 7.60 -14.66
N LEU A 294 -7.09 7.88 -13.75
CA LEU A 294 -5.97 8.77 -14.03
C LEU A 294 -4.99 8.17 -15.05
N ASN A 295 -4.74 6.86 -14.96
CA ASN A 295 -3.84 6.18 -15.89
C ASN A 295 -4.38 6.18 -17.33
N LYS A 296 -5.68 5.99 -17.52
CA LYS A 296 -6.33 6.06 -18.83
C LYS A 296 -6.16 7.44 -19.50
N LYS A 297 -6.08 8.51 -18.71
CA LYS A 297 -5.85 9.87 -19.22
C LYS A 297 -4.45 10.04 -19.83
N LEU A 298 -3.47 9.23 -19.39
CA LEU A 298 -2.12 9.22 -19.97
C LEU A 298 -2.07 8.53 -21.32
N GLU A 299 -2.78 7.42 -21.50
CA GLU A 299 -2.82 6.70 -22.78
C GLU A 299 -3.34 7.60 -23.91
N VAL A 300 -4.29 8.47 -23.60
CA VAL A 300 -4.82 9.47 -24.54
C VAL A 300 -3.77 10.54 -24.89
N ILE A 301 -2.89 10.91 -23.96
CA ILE A 301 -1.82 11.91 -24.19
C ILE A 301 -0.64 11.28 -24.95
N ALA A 302 -0.37 10.00 -24.73
CA ALA A 302 0.74 9.28 -25.38
C ALA A 302 0.35 8.70 -26.76
N GLY A 303 -0.93 8.53 -27.06
CA GLY A 303 -1.46 7.97 -28.30
C GLY A 303 -2.06 8.99 -29.29
N GLY A 304 -2.08 10.27 -28.94
CA GLY A 304 -2.38 11.38 -29.85
C GLY A 304 -1.07 12.04 -30.31
#